data_ab24f4549538486d1da5b7def34e1c42
#
_entry.id   ab24f4549538486d1da5b7def34e1c42
#
_cell.length_a   1.000
_cell.length_b   1.000
_cell.length_c   1.000
_cell.angle_alpha   90.00
_cell.angle_beta   90.00
_cell.angle_gamma   90.00
#
_symmetry.space_group_name_H-M   'P 1'
#
loop_
_entity.id
_entity.type
_entity.pdbx_description
1 polymer ?
#
loop_
_entity_poly.entity_id
_entity_poly.type
_entity_poly.pdbx_seq_one_letter_code
_entity_poly.pdbx_strand_id
1 'polypeptide(L)'
;MPYKIKEHALVLNHGKQYIMRVKDLPDDEKPREKIIKGGVGSLSSAELLAVVLGVGTKKEEVFSMASRLLREYGEKGIAYQKDPLIIEKDLKIPSAKACQIVACFELGRRFYQKNPGGSITIRTAAQAFNYLKDMAHLNKEQFRGLYLNTHYQLIHDEVISLGTLEAAIIQPREVFRPALEYSAAAIIIAHNHPSGVLKATKADAEVTSQLIEAGQILGIEILDHLIIGKNKFASII
;
A
#
# COMPACT_ATOMS: atom_id res chain seq x y z
N MET A 1 1.43 -32.40 2.22
CA MET A 1 2.42 -32.84 1.20
C MET A 1 2.70 -31.65 0.30
N PRO A 2 3.95 -31.22 0.11
CA PRO A 2 4.24 -30.07 -0.75
C PRO A 2 4.14 -30.52 -2.22
N TYR A 3 3.28 -29.86 -2.97
CA TYR A 3 3.22 -30.02 -4.42
C TYR A 3 4.50 -29.42 -5.04
N LYS A 4 5.35 -30.30 -5.56
CA LYS A 4 6.43 -29.91 -6.47
C LYS A 4 5.78 -29.55 -7.81
N ILE A 5 5.85 -28.27 -8.19
CA ILE A 5 5.56 -27.84 -9.56
C ILE A 5 6.65 -28.43 -10.42
N LYS A 6 6.33 -29.52 -11.10
CA LYS A 6 7.16 -30.03 -12.19
C LYS A 6 7.01 -29.09 -13.37
N GLU A 7 8.12 -28.67 -13.98
CA GLU A 7 8.13 -28.01 -15.29
C GLU A 7 7.26 -28.82 -16.26
N HIS A 8 6.10 -28.29 -16.61
CA HIS A 8 5.17 -28.98 -17.52
C HIS A 8 5.54 -28.67 -18.97
N ALA A 9 6.55 -29.33 -19.47
CA ALA A 9 6.71 -29.52 -20.90
C ALA A 9 6.09 -30.89 -21.27
N LEU A 10 4.85 -30.89 -21.73
CA LEU A 10 4.27 -32.05 -22.41
C LEU A 10 4.93 -32.17 -23.78
N VAL A 11 5.82 -33.15 -23.93
CA VAL A 11 6.40 -33.52 -25.24
C VAL A 11 5.35 -34.33 -26.01
N LEU A 12 4.69 -33.70 -26.95
CA LEU A 12 3.87 -34.42 -27.92
C LEU A 12 4.75 -35.09 -28.96
N ASN A 13 4.36 -36.29 -29.43
CA ASN A 13 5.09 -37.22 -30.32
C ASN A 13 5.54 -36.68 -31.69
N HIS A 14 5.63 -35.39 -31.91
CA HIS A 14 6.05 -34.75 -33.17
C HIS A 14 7.05 -33.60 -32.96
N GLY A 15 7.81 -33.59 -31.86
CA GLY A 15 8.91 -32.63 -31.68
C GLY A 15 8.48 -31.14 -31.51
N LYS A 16 7.19 -30.82 -31.39
CA LYS A 16 6.71 -29.50 -31.10
C LYS A 16 6.48 -29.37 -29.59
N GLN A 17 7.26 -28.51 -28.96
CA GLN A 17 7.10 -28.16 -27.56
C GLN A 17 5.77 -27.40 -27.41
N TYR A 18 4.81 -27.97 -26.68
CA TYR A 18 3.56 -27.30 -26.37
C TYR A 18 3.80 -26.31 -25.22
N ILE A 19 3.61 -25.02 -25.49
CA ILE A 19 3.67 -23.97 -24.45
C ILE A 19 2.27 -23.82 -23.87
N MET A 20 2.06 -24.28 -22.64
CA MET A 20 0.80 -24.13 -21.91
C MET A 20 0.47 -22.64 -21.76
N ARG A 21 -0.70 -22.24 -22.20
CA ARG A 21 -1.18 -20.86 -22.14
C ARG A 21 -2.17 -20.71 -20.99
N VAL A 22 -2.32 -19.48 -20.45
CA VAL A 22 -3.32 -19.19 -19.39
C VAL A 22 -4.72 -19.69 -19.77
N LYS A 23 -5.10 -19.60 -21.05
CA LYS A 23 -6.39 -20.09 -21.54
C LYS A 23 -6.58 -21.63 -21.44
N ASP A 24 -5.49 -22.36 -21.35
CA ASP A 24 -5.49 -23.83 -21.28
C ASP A 24 -5.56 -24.33 -19.82
N LEU A 25 -5.47 -23.41 -18.84
CA LEU A 25 -5.65 -23.72 -17.43
C LEU A 25 -7.13 -23.90 -17.09
N PRO A 26 -7.48 -24.73 -16.08
CA PRO A 26 -8.80 -24.73 -15.47
C PRO A 26 -9.17 -23.34 -15.01
N ASP A 27 -10.47 -22.99 -15.04
CA ASP A 27 -10.93 -21.63 -14.70
C ASP A 27 -10.53 -21.20 -13.30
N ASP A 28 -10.53 -22.10 -12.33
CA ASP A 28 -10.12 -21.84 -10.94
C ASP A 28 -8.60 -21.66 -10.78
N GLU A 29 -7.81 -22.04 -11.74
CA GLU A 29 -6.35 -21.83 -11.76
C GLU A 29 -5.92 -20.59 -12.55
N LYS A 30 -6.81 -19.94 -13.27
CA LYS A 30 -6.54 -18.71 -14.00
C LYS A 30 -6.35 -17.54 -13.01
N PRO A 31 -5.27 -16.73 -13.11
CA PRO A 31 -4.97 -15.69 -12.13
C PRO A 31 -6.09 -14.68 -11.89
N ARG A 32 -6.81 -14.29 -12.95
CA ARG A 32 -7.94 -13.36 -12.82
C ARG A 32 -9.10 -13.97 -12.01
N GLU A 33 -9.42 -15.23 -12.27
CA GLU A 33 -10.44 -15.96 -11.56
C GLU A 33 -10.04 -16.23 -10.10
N LYS A 34 -8.76 -16.49 -9.83
CA LYS A 34 -8.23 -16.57 -8.47
C LYS A 34 -8.43 -15.26 -7.70
N ILE A 35 -8.17 -14.09 -8.32
CA ILE A 35 -8.42 -12.79 -7.68
C ILE A 35 -9.89 -12.64 -7.32
N ILE A 36 -10.80 -12.97 -8.24
CA ILE A 36 -12.25 -12.81 -8.05
C ILE A 36 -12.75 -13.71 -6.92
N LYS A 37 -12.27 -14.97 -6.85
CA LYS A 37 -12.74 -15.96 -5.88
C LYS A 37 -12.03 -15.89 -4.53
N GLY A 38 -10.72 -15.65 -4.53
CA GLY A 38 -9.86 -15.78 -3.34
C GLY A 38 -9.13 -14.49 -2.94
N GLY A 39 -9.33 -13.39 -3.68
CA GLY A 39 -8.63 -12.13 -3.45
C GLY A 39 -7.17 -12.14 -3.90
N VAL A 40 -6.54 -10.98 -3.92
CA VAL A 40 -5.16 -10.79 -4.41
C VAL A 40 -4.10 -11.54 -3.60
N GLY A 41 -4.34 -11.77 -2.31
CA GLY A 41 -3.42 -12.49 -1.42
C GLY A 41 -3.26 -13.99 -1.75
N SER A 42 -4.13 -14.56 -2.59
CA SER A 42 -4.02 -15.95 -3.03
C SER A 42 -3.05 -16.17 -4.18
N LEU A 43 -2.53 -15.09 -4.79
CA LEU A 43 -1.66 -15.14 -5.96
C LEU A 43 -0.18 -15.02 -5.56
N SER A 44 0.66 -15.74 -6.27
CA SER A 44 2.12 -15.51 -6.25
C SER A 44 2.49 -14.23 -6.99
N SER A 45 3.68 -13.70 -6.75
CA SER A 45 4.20 -12.52 -7.48
C SER A 45 4.23 -12.71 -8.99
N ALA A 46 4.52 -13.93 -9.46
CA ALA A 46 4.49 -14.26 -10.88
C ALA A 46 3.08 -14.21 -11.46
N GLU A 47 2.07 -14.69 -10.73
CA GLU A 47 0.67 -14.61 -11.14
C GLU A 47 0.17 -13.18 -11.17
N LEU A 48 0.52 -12.36 -10.18
CA LEU A 48 0.20 -10.93 -10.16
C LEU A 48 0.81 -10.19 -11.36
N LEU A 49 2.10 -10.43 -11.65
CA LEU A 49 2.74 -9.87 -12.83
C LEU A 49 2.09 -10.36 -14.13
N ALA A 50 1.68 -11.63 -14.22
CA ALA A 50 0.96 -12.16 -15.38
C ALA A 50 -0.40 -11.44 -15.57
N VAL A 51 -1.10 -11.10 -14.49
CA VAL A 51 -2.34 -10.29 -14.56
C VAL A 51 -2.05 -8.90 -15.10
N VAL A 52 -1.00 -8.22 -14.61
CA VAL A 52 -0.58 -6.88 -15.07
C VAL A 52 -0.21 -6.90 -16.56
N LEU A 53 0.57 -7.90 -16.98
CA LEU A 53 0.98 -8.10 -18.38
C LEU A 53 -0.18 -8.48 -19.30
N GLY A 54 -1.20 -9.13 -18.77
CA GLY A 54 -2.45 -9.49 -19.44
C GLY A 54 -2.30 -10.68 -20.37
N VAL A 55 -1.55 -10.55 -21.46
CA VAL A 55 -1.33 -11.61 -22.47
C VAL A 55 0.15 -11.73 -22.77
N GLY A 56 0.56 -12.93 -23.20
CA GLY A 56 1.91 -13.17 -23.69
C GLY A 56 2.17 -12.55 -25.06
N THR A 57 3.26 -12.93 -25.67
CA THR A 57 3.63 -12.59 -27.04
C THR A 57 3.45 -13.80 -27.96
N LYS A 58 3.70 -13.64 -29.26
CA LYS A 58 3.75 -14.78 -30.19
C LYS A 58 4.86 -15.78 -29.85
N LYS A 59 5.91 -15.34 -29.14
CA LYS A 59 7.11 -16.14 -28.84
C LYS A 59 7.12 -16.67 -27.40
N GLU A 60 6.41 -16.02 -26.47
CA GLU A 60 6.48 -16.37 -25.06
C GLU A 60 5.12 -16.17 -24.39
N GLU A 61 4.75 -17.12 -23.57
CA GLU A 61 3.53 -17.12 -22.79
C GLU A 61 3.69 -16.18 -21.57
N VAL A 62 2.58 -15.60 -21.08
CA VAL A 62 2.60 -14.54 -20.06
C VAL A 62 3.18 -15.02 -18.72
N PHE A 63 2.93 -16.25 -18.30
CA PHE A 63 3.52 -16.81 -17.08
C PHE A 63 5.04 -17.02 -17.19
N SER A 64 5.48 -17.53 -18.34
CA SER A 64 6.92 -17.70 -18.60
C SER A 64 7.62 -16.34 -18.56
N MET A 65 7.00 -15.32 -19.16
CA MET A 65 7.50 -13.94 -19.16
C MET A 65 7.55 -13.37 -17.73
N ALA A 66 6.50 -13.53 -16.95
CA ALA A 66 6.45 -13.05 -15.57
C ALA A 66 7.49 -13.74 -14.68
N SER A 67 7.60 -15.06 -14.79
CA SER A 67 8.59 -15.85 -14.05
C SER A 67 10.02 -15.48 -14.43
N ARG A 68 10.29 -15.25 -15.73
CA ARG A 68 11.60 -14.81 -16.21
C ARG A 68 11.95 -13.41 -15.70
N LEU A 69 11.01 -12.46 -15.69
CA LEU A 69 11.17 -11.15 -15.08
C LEU A 69 11.64 -11.25 -13.63
N LEU A 70 10.95 -12.05 -12.82
CA LEU A 70 11.30 -12.24 -11.41
C LEU A 70 12.63 -12.94 -11.21
N ARG A 71 12.99 -13.88 -12.09
CA ARG A 71 14.27 -14.58 -12.03
C ARG A 71 15.44 -13.67 -12.35
N GLU A 72 15.32 -12.81 -13.38
CA GLU A 72 16.41 -11.95 -13.84
C GLU A 72 16.62 -10.74 -12.91
N TYR A 73 15.55 -10.13 -12.40
CA TYR A 73 15.62 -8.92 -11.60
C TYR A 73 15.39 -9.16 -10.10
N GLY A 74 14.74 -10.23 -9.71
CA GLY A 74 14.17 -10.41 -8.38
C GLY A 74 13.00 -9.45 -8.12
N GLU A 75 12.22 -9.69 -7.07
CA GLU A 75 11.05 -8.88 -6.73
C GLU A 75 11.42 -7.41 -6.44
N LYS A 76 12.48 -7.19 -5.65
CA LYS A 76 12.95 -5.84 -5.33
C LYS A 76 13.56 -5.14 -6.53
N GLY A 77 14.39 -5.83 -7.32
CA GLY A 77 15.07 -5.26 -8.48
C GLY A 77 14.11 -4.75 -9.54
N ILE A 78 13.09 -5.54 -9.89
CA ILE A 78 12.08 -5.12 -10.87
C ILE A 78 11.24 -3.94 -10.37
N ALA A 79 10.93 -3.89 -9.09
CA ALA A 79 10.16 -2.78 -8.49
C ALA A 79 10.93 -1.44 -8.51
N TYR A 80 12.27 -1.48 -8.49
CA TYR A 80 13.12 -0.28 -8.55
C TYR A 80 13.55 0.11 -9.97
N GLN A 81 13.34 -0.76 -10.98
CA GLN A 81 13.68 -0.43 -12.37
C GLN A 81 12.73 0.64 -12.92
N LYS A 82 13.30 1.78 -13.34
CA LYS A 82 12.53 2.94 -13.82
C LYS A 82 12.60 3.12 -15.35
N ASP A 83 13.57 2.51 -16.00
CA ASP A 83 13.77 2.65 -17.44
C ASP A 83 13.18 1.42 -18.18
N PRO A 84 12.09 1.59 -18.93
CA PRO A 84 11.50 0.52 -19.69
C PRO A 84 12.39 0.02 -20.83
N LEU A 85 13.29 0.85 -21.35
CA LEU A 85 14.21 0.45 -22.44
C LEU A 85 15.23 -0.58 -21.98
N ILE A 86 15.65 -0.51 -20.71
CA ILE A 86 16.53 -1.52 -20.12
C ILE A 86 15.81 -2.86 -20.04
N ILE A 87 14.57 -2.87 -19.53
CA ILE A 87 13.75 -4.10 -19.44
C ILE A 87 13.49 -4.68 -20.83
N GLU A 88 13.15 -3.85 -21.82
CA GLU A 88 12.94 -4.24 -23.20
C GLU A 88 14.18 -4.94 -23.78
N LYS A 89 15.34 -4.31 -23.63
CA LYS A 89 16.62 -4.80 -24.16
C LYS A 89 17.03 -6.12 -23.47
N ASP A 90 17.04 -6.14 -22.15
CA ASP A 90 17.53 -7.28 -21.37
C ASP A 90 16.67 -8.51 -21.56
N LEU A 91 15.35 -8.32 -21.55
CA LEU A 91 14.39 -9.42 -21.62
C LEU A 91 13.83 -9.66 -23.03
N LYS A 92 14.18 -8.82 -24.00
CA LYS A 92 13.66 -8.91 -25.39
C LYS A 92 12.13 -9.02 -25.44
N ILE A 93 11.45 -8.27 -24.56
CA ILE A 93 9.99 -8.17 -24.54
C ILE A 93 9.54 -6.90 -25.26
N PRO A 94 8.29 -6.82 -25.76
CA PRO A 94 7.77 -5.60 -26.38
C PRO A 94 7.82 -4.39 -25.44
N SER A 95 8.17 -3.20 -25.97
CA SER A 95 8.23 -1.95 -25.19
C SER A 95 6.93 -1.67 -24.43
N ALA A 96 5.76 -1.97 -25.00
CA ALA A 96 4.48 -1.83 -24.31
C ALA A 96 4.43 -2.65 -23.00
N LYS A 97 5.00 -3.87 -22.98
CA LYS A 97 5.07 -4.70 -21.77
C LYS A 97 6.05 -4.13 -20.73
N ALA A 98 7.20 -3.67 -21.18
CA ALA A 98 8.17 -3.00 -20.32
C ALA A 98 7.56 -1.75 -19.67
N CYS A 99 6.85 -0.93 -20.46
CA CYS A 99 6.13 0.25 -19.95
C CYS A 99 5.02 -0.12 -18.93
N GLN A 100 4.26 -1.20 -19.17
CA GLN A 100 3.24 -1.67 -18.22
C GLN A 100 3.85 -2.00 -16.86
N ILE A 101 4.99 -2.69 -16.83
CA ILE A 101 5.70 -3.05 -15.60
C ILE A 101 6.14 -1.80 -14.85
N VAL A 102 6.88 -0.90 -15.53
CA VAL A 102 7.39 0.34 -14.92
C VAL A 102 6.24 1.20 -14.39
N ALA A 103 5.17 1.36 -15.17
CA ALA A 103 4.00 2.15 -14.78
C ALA A 103 3.28 1.55 -13.56
N CYS A 104 3.13 0.22 -13.50
CA CYS A 104 2.50 -0.46 -12.35
C CYS A 104 3.28 -0.19 -11.05
N PHE A 105 4.60 -0.38 -11.06
CA PHE A 105 5.42 -0.13 -9.88
C PHE A 105 5.50 1.36 -9.53
N GLU A 106 5.51 2.25 -10.53
CA GLU A 106 5.47 3.70 -10.30
C GLU A 106 4.16 4.16 -9.66
N LEU A 107 3.01 3.63 -10.10
CA LEU A 107 1.71 3.88 -9.47
C LEU A 107 1.71 3.41 -8.01
N GLY A 108 2.18 2.19 -7.75
CA GLY A 108 2.34 1.68 -6.39
C GLY A 108 3.20 2.61 -5.54
N ARG A 109 4.34 3.04 -6.07
CA ARG A 109 5.23 3.97 -5.37
C ARG A 109 4.55 5.31 -5.10
N ARG A 110 3.86 5.92 -6.06
CA ARG A 110 3.13 7.19 -5.86
C ARG A 110 2.02 7.09 -4.84
N PHE A 111 1.33 5.94 -4.79
CA PHE A 111 0.23 5.74 -3.85
C PHE A 111 0.72 5.42 -2.43
N TYR A 112 1.82 4.68 -2.31
CA TYR A 112 2.32 4.23 -1.02
C TYR A 112 3.56 4.97 -0.53
N GLN A 113 4.39 5.54 -1.43
CA GLN A 113 5.51 6.40 -1.07
C GLN A 113 5.11 7.86 -1.27
N LYS A 114 4.53 8.48 -0.27
CA LYS A 114 4.16 9.91 -0.31
C LYS A 114 5.36 10.87 -0.42
N ASN A 115 6.62 10.35 -0.40
CA ASN A 115 7.82 11.20 -0.53
C ASN A 115 8.96 10.53 -1.29
N PRO A 116 9.24 10.92 -2.53
CA PRO A 116 10.41 10.47 -3.29
C PRO A 116 11.69 11.27 -2.98
N GLY A 117 11.91 11.71 -1.73
CA GLY A 117 13.08 12.58 -1.50
C GLY A 117 13.50 12.86 -0.07
N GLY A 118 13.27 11.94 0.88
CA GLY A 118 13.74 12.12 2.26
C GLY A 118 12.69 11.67 3.27
N SER A 119 13.13 11.15 4.42
CA SER A 119 12.25 10.87 5.54
C SER A 119 11.63 12.19 6.02
N ILE A 120 10.29 12.30 5.99
CA ILE A 120 9.61 13.43 6.62
C ILE A 120 9.81 13.31 8.12
N THR A 121 10.45 14.31 8.70
CA THR A 121 10.58 14.39 10.15
C THR A 121 9.51 15.34 10.69
N ILE A 122 8.72 14.87 11.65
CA ILE A 122 7.62 15.63 12.28
C ILE A 122 7.94 15.72 13.77
N ARG A 123 8.39 16.89 14.20
CA ARG A 123 8.75 17.18 15.61
C ARG A 123 7.86 18.25 16.25
N THR A 124 7.00 18.88 15.46
CA THR A 124 6.11 19.94 15.95
C THR A 124 4.71 19.77 15.36
N ALA A 125 3.71 20.24 16.09
CA ALA A 125 2.33 20.29 15.62
C ALA A 125 2.18 21.05 14.28
N ALA A 126 2.97 22.11 14.08
CA ALA A 126 2.99 22.87 12.83
C ALA A 126 3.51 22.04 11.64
N GLN A 127 4.51 21.18 11.84
CA GLN A 127 4.99 20.28 10.81
C GLN A 127 3.94 19.21 10.48
N ALA A 128 3.27 18.64 11.48
CA ALA A 128 2.17 17.71 11.28
C ALA A 128 1.02 18.38 10.52
N PHE A 129 0.62 19.59 10.92
CA PHE A 129 -0.39 20.37 10.20
C PHE A 129 0.00 20.63 8.74
N ASN A 130 1.25 21.01 8.47
CA ASN A 130 1.72 21.25 7.11
C ASN A 130 1.65 19.99 6.24
N TYR A 131 1.88 18.81 6.83
CA TYR A 131 1.75 17.52 6.14
C TYR A 131 0.29 17.18 5.85
N LEU A 132 -0.62 17.54 6.77
CA LEU A 132 -2.05 17.21 6.75
C LEU A 132 -2.94 18.29 6.10
N LYS A 133 -2.36 19.26 5.41
CA LYS A 133 -3.11 20.40 4.82
C LYS A 133 -4.24 19.99 3.87
N ASP A 134 -4.10 18.83 3.21
CA ASP A 134 -5.11 18.25 2.34
C ASP A 134 -6.44 17.99 3.07
N MET A 135 -6.40 17.64 4.34
CA MET A 135 -7.59 17.38 5.15
C MET A 135 -8.49 18.62 5.34
N ALA A 136 -7.90 19.82 5.25
CA ALA A 136 -8.65 21.09 5.43
C ALA A 136 -9.74 21.33 4.38
N HIS A 137 -9.67 20.64 3.24
CA HIS A 137 -10.59 20.79 2.11
C HIS A 137 -11.60 19.64 1.98
N LEU A 138 -11.59 18.71 2.92
CA LEU A 138 -12.51 17.57 2.90
C LEU A 138 -13.90 17.98 3.36
N ASN A 139 -14.92 17.55 2.62
CA ASN A 139 -16.32 17.78 2.93
C ASN A 139 -16.89 16.85 4.02
N LYS A 140 -16.15 15.80 4.37
CA LYS A 140 -16.47 14.84 5.42
C LYS A 140 -15.37 14.85 6.47
N GLU A 141 -15.74 14.58 7.70
CA GLU A 141 -14.75 14.34 8.75
C GLU A 141 -13.90 13.13 8.39
N GLN A 142 -12.60 13.26 8.58
CA GLN A 142 -11.63 12.21 8.40
C GLN A 142 -10.76 12.14 9.65
N PHE A 143 -10.62 10.96 10.21
CA PHE A 143 -9.69 10.70 11.30
C PHE A 143 -8.48 9.95 10.74
N ARG A 144 -7.28 10.48 10.99
CA ARG A 144 -6.03 10.02 10.38
C ARG A 144 -4.94 9.88 11.42
N GLY A 145 -4.13 8.81 11.28
CA GLY A 145 -2.95 8.55 12.09
C GLY A 145 -1.67 8.77 11.31
N LEU A 146 -0.70 9.49 11.92
CA LEU A 146 0.68 9.61 11.47
C LEU A 146 1.55 8.78 12.40
N TYR A 147 2.24 7.79 11.86
CA TYR A 147 3.04 6.82 12.60
C TYR A 147 4.51 7.17 12.47
N LEU A 148 5.20 7.35 13.60
CA LEU A 148 6.55 7.87 13.65
C LEU A 148 7.49 6.83 14.30
N ASN A 149 8.74 6.79 13.80
CA ASN A 149 9.81 6.04 14.46
C ASN A 149 10.42 6.84 15.63
N THR A 150 11.42 6.25 16.31
CA THR A 150 12.15 6.90 17.43
C THR A 150 12.91 8.17 17.05
N HIS A 151 13.07 8.46 15.75
CA HIS A 151 13.68 9.69 15.22
C HIS A 151 12.65 10.71 14.76
N TYR A 152 11.36 10.50 15.08
CA TYR A 152 10.24 11.32 14.62
C TYR A 152 10.08 11.35 13.10
N GLN A 153 10.56 10.34 12.40
CA GLN A 153 10.38 10.20 10.98
C GLN A 153 9.05 9.51 10.69
N LEU A 154 8.27 10.04 9.76
CA LEU A 154 7.03 9.45 9.31
C LEU A 154 7.31 8.15 8.57
N ILE A 155 6.87 7.04 9.12
CA ILE A 155 7.03 5.70 8.54
C ILE A 155 5.74 5.21 7.88
N HIS A 156 4.59 5.66 8.36
CA HIS A 156 3.29 5.34 7.78
C HIS A 156 2.27 6.44 8.07
N ASP A 157 1.26 6.58 7.22
CA ASP A 157 0.06 7.36 7.50
C ASP A 157 -1.18 6.60 7.01
N GLU A 158 -2.27 6.66 7.76
CA GLU A 158 -3.49 5.92 7.45
C GLU A 158 -4.73 6.72 7.80
N VAL A 159 -5.72 6.64 6.92
CA VAL A 159 -7.07 7.12 7.20
C VAL A 159 -7.79 6.04 8.00
N ILE A 160 -8.05 6.31 9.27
CA ILE A 160 -8.64 5.36 10.21
C ILE A 160 -10.16 5.36 10.08
N SER A 161 -10.77 6.53 9.88
CA SER A 161 -12.23 6.68 9.71
C SER A 161 -12.59 7.80 8.76
N LEU A 162 -13.71 7.62 8.06
CA LEU A 162 -14.37 8.61 7.19
C LEU A 162 -15.83 8.74 7.61
N GLY A 163 -16.30 9.96 7.85
CA GLY A 163 -17.68 10.24 8.22
C GLY A 163 -17.79 11.04 9.52
N THR A 164 -18.90 10.93 10.24
CA THR A 164 -19.09 11.59 11.55
C THR A 164 -18.25 10.90 12.63
N LEU A 165 -17.51 11.69 13.40
CA LEU A 165 -16.80 11.24 14.60
C LEU A 165 -17.81 10.99 15.73
N GLU A 166 -18.53 9.89 15.68
CA GLU A 166 -19.11 9.35 16.89
C GLU A 166 -18.02 8.60 17.65
N ALA A 167 -17.79 8.93 18.91
CA ALA A 167 -16.75 8.33 19.75
C ALA A 167 -16.78 6.78 19.78
N ALA A 168 -17.94 6.20 19.49
CA ALA A 168 -18.13 4.76 19.35
C ALA A 168 -17.43 4.13 18.12
N ILE A 169 -16.99 4.92 17.13
CA ILE A 169 -16.44 4.43 15.86
C ILE A 169 -14.92 4.34 15.89
N ILE A 170 -14.24 5.24 16.64
CA ILE A 170 -12.78 5.22 16.75
C ILE A 170 -12.36 4.32 17.91
N GLN A 171 -11.99 3.11 17.60
CA GLN A 171 -11.53 2.16 18.61
C GLN A 171 -9.99 2.13 18.66
N PRO A 172 -9.37 2.01 19.86
CA PRO A 172 -7.91 1.95 19.99
C PRO A 172 -7.28 0.89 19.07
N ARG A 173 -7.92 -0.27 18.91
CA ARG A 173 -7.40 -1.33 18.03
C ARG A 173 -7.20 -0.88 16.58
N GLU A 174 -8.05 0.01 16.05
CA GLU A 174 -7.92 0.49 14.66
C GLU A 174 -6.75 1.48 14.52
N VAL A 175 -6.50 2.27 15.58
CA VAL A 175 -5.39 3.23 15.61
C VAL A 175 -4.05 2.53 15.83
N PHE A 176 -4.01 1.52 16.72
CA PHE A 176 -2.75 0.87 17.10
C PHE A 176 -2.37 -0.33 16.22
N ARG A 177 -3.29 -0.90 15.44
CA ARG A 177 -2.97 -1.97 14.50
C ARG A 177 -1.86 -1.56 13.52
N PRO A 178 -1.95 -0.42 12.79
CA PRO A 178 -0.86 0.03 11.93
C PRO A 178 0.42 0.34 12.72
N ALA A 179 0.30 0.90 13.93
CA ALA A 179 1.46 1.19 14.76
C ALA A 179 2.28 -0.06 15.08
N LEU A 180 1.62 -1.15 15.40
CA LEU A 180 2.27 -2.45 15.66
C LEU A 180 2.84 -3.05 14.36
N GLU A 181 2.09 -3.00 13.26
CA GLU A 181 2.51 -3.52 11.96
C GLU A 181 3.79 -2.85 11.45
N TYR A 182 3.84 -1.51 11.55
CA TYR A 182 5.00 -0.72 11.08
C TYR A 182 6.05 -0.46 12.17
N SER A 183 5.89 -1.04 13.38
CA SER A 183 6.80 -0.84 14.51
C SER A 183 6.99 0.64 14.86
N ALA A 184 5.91 1.40 14.90
CA ALA A 184 5.93 2.80 15.26
C ALA A 184 6.26 2.99 16.75
N ALA A 185 7.06 4.00 17.05
CA ALA A 185 7.37 4.40 18.42
C ALA A 185 6.35 5.42 18.97
N ALA A 186 5.75 6.20 18.08
CA ALA A 186 4.79 7.24 18.45
C ALA A 186 3.77 7.49 17.33
N ILE A 187 2.63 8.08 17.70
CA ILE A 187 1.53 8.43 16.81
C ILE A 187 1.16 9.89 17.02
N ILE A 188 0.90 10.61 15.93
CA ILE A 188 0.11 11.86 15.94
C ILE A 188 -1.21 11.52 15.27
N ILE A 189 -2.30 11.83 15.95
CA ILE A 189 -3.65 11.69 15.41
C ILE A 189 -4.18 13.06 14.97
N ALA A 190 -5.01 13.07 13.94
CA ALA A 190 -5.62 14.29 13.45
C ALA A 190 -7.01 14.03 12.87
N HIS A 191 -7.89 15.02 13.00
CA HIS A 191 -9.15 15.03 12.29
C HIS A 191 -9.48 16.45 11.79
N ASN A 192 -10.31 16.54 10.78
CA ASN A 192 -10.80 17.83 10.29
C ASN A 192 -12.27 18.02 10.68
N HIS A 193 -12.65 19.26 10.94
CA HIS A 193 -14.05 19.66 11.05
C HIS A 193 -14.49 20.36 9.77
N PRO A 194 -15.43 19.80 8.97
CA PRO A 194 -15.96 20.47 7.78
C PRO A 194 -16.58 21.83 8.05
N SER A 195 -17.09 22.04 9.29
CA SER A 195 -17.61 23.33 9.76
C SER A 195 -16.53 24.41 9.88
N GLY A 196 -15.26 24.03 9.92
CA GLY A 196 -14.10 24.91 10.14
C GLY A 196 -13.92 25.36 11.60
N VAL A 197 -14.72 24.84 12.52
CA VAL A 197 -14.59 25.13 13.98
C VAL A 197 -13.46 24.29 14.54
N LEU A 198 -12.47 24.94 15.17
CA LEU A 198 -11.29 24.27 15.75
C LEU A 198 -11.43 23.96 17.25
N LYS A 199 -12.63 23.96 17.77
CA LYS A 199 -12.89 23.62 19.16
C LYS A 199 -13.14 22.13 19.29
N ALA A 200 -12.36 21.46 20.14
CA ALA A 200 -12.56 20.07 20.48
C ALA A 200 -13.96 19.83 21.06
N THR A 201 -14.62 18.80 20.62
CA THR A 201 -15.86 18.32 21.22
C THR A 201 -15.57 17.44 22.45
N LYS A 202 -16.61 17.11 23.20
CA LYS A 202 -16.46 16.14 24.30
C LYS A 202 -16.04 14.75 23.78
N ALA A 203 -16.56 14.35 22.64
CA ALA A 203 -16.21 13.09 21.99
C ALA A 203 -14.72 13.05 21.59
N ASP A 204 -14.18 14.16 21.06
CA ASP A 204 -12.74 14.23 20.72
C ASP A 204 -11.85 14.04 21.95
N ALA A 205 -12.23 14.68 23.08
CA ALA A 205 -11.49 14.54 24.32
C ALA A 205 -11.57 13.12 24.90
N GLU A 206 -12.74 12.48 24.84
CA GLU A 206 -12.93 11.09 25.30
C GLU A 206 -12.10 10.11 24.47
N VAL A 207 -12.14 10.21 23.14
CA VAL A 207 -11.30 9.39 22.22
C VAL A 207 -9.82 9.62 22.51
N THR A 208 -9.40 10.88 22.67
CA THR A 208 -8.00 11.21 22.97
C THR A 208 -7.53 10.53 24.26
N SER A 209 -8.32 10.61 25.33
CA SER A 209 -8.01 9.97 26.62
C SER A 209 -7.86 8.45 26.47
N GLN A 210 -8.82 7.80 25.80
CA GLN A 210 -8.77 6.35 25.55
C GLN A 210 -7.53 5.93 24.76
N LEU A 211 -7.13 6.73 23.75
CA LEU A 211 -5.95 6.43 22.95
C LEU A 211 -4.66 6.62 23.74
N ILE A 212 -4.57 7.65 24.59
CA ILE A 212 -3.42 7.85 25.47
C ILE A 212 -3.27 6.65 26.43
N GLU A 213 -4.37 6.22 27.09
CA GLU A 213 -4.36 5.07 28.00
C GLU A 213 -3.92 3.78 27.28
N ALA A 214 -4.48 3.53 26.08
CA ALA A 214 -4.08 2.38 25.27
C ALA A 214 -2.61 2.46 24.84
N GLY A 215 -2.13 3.65 24.48
CA GLY A 215 -0.74 3.88 24.11
C GLY A 215 0.24 3.60 25.25
N GLN A 216 -0.11 3.98 26.48
CA GLN A 216 0.69 3.69 27.68
C GLN A 216 0.84 2.17 27.90
N ILE A 217 -0.22 1.40 27.69
CA ILE A 217 -0.19 -0.06 27.81
C ILE A 217 0.70 -0.70 26.74
N LEU A 218 0.63 -0.18 25.51
CA LEU A 218 1.36 -0.72 24.35
C LEU A 218 2.80 -0.22 24.25
N GLY A 219 3.21 0.79 25.03
CA GLY A 219 4.50 1.46 24.91
C GLY A 219 4.62 2.29 23.62
N ILE A 220 3.51 2.79 23.08
CA ILE A 220 3.45 3.62 21.87
C ILE A 220 2.81 4.96 22.25
N GLU A 221 3.59 6.03 22.18
CA GLU A 221 3.16 7.34 22.67
C GLU A 221 2.19 8.04 21.68
N ILE A 222 1.11 8.62 22.19
CA ILE A 222 0.28 9.60 21.44
C ILE A 222 0.89 10.98 21.68
N LEU A 223 1.59 11.50 20.67
CA LEU A 223 2.30 12.78 20.79
C LEU A 223 1.38 13.99 20.71
N ASP A 224 0.35 13.90 19.89
CA ASP A 224 -0.60 15.01 19.73
C ASP A 224 -1.91 14.52 19.09
N HIS A 225 -2.98 15.31 19.28
CA HIS A 225 -4.23 15.17 18.56
C HIS A 225 -4.64 16.54 17.99
N LEU A 226 -4.59 16.65 16.65
CA LEU A 226 -4.79 17.89 15.94
C LEU A 226 -6.18 17.98 15.32
N ILE A 227 -6.83 19.14 15.49
CA ILE A 227 -8.00 19.51 14.71
C ILE A 227 -7.55 20.38 13.54
N ILE A 228 -7.79 19.91 12.30
CA ILE A 228 -7.31 20.55 11.08
C ILE A 228 -8.39 21.48 10.51
N GLY A 229 -8.05 22.75 10.34
CA GLY A 229 -8.86 23.73 9.62
C GLY A 229 -8.16 24.30 8.39
N LYS A 230 -8.81 25.21 7.67
CA LYS A 230 -8.33 25.70 6.35
C LYS A 230 -6.91 26.27 6.39
N ASN A 231 -6.56 27.09 7.36
CA ASN A 231 -5.25 27.74 7.47
C ASN A 231 -4.67 27.68 8.89
N LYS A 232 -5.27 26.93 9.77
CA LYS A 232 -4.89 26.83 11.18
C LYS A 232 -5.35 25.50 11.76
N PHE A 233 -4.77 25.15 12.88
CA PHE A 233 -5.08 23.94 13.62
C PHE A 233 -5.23 24.25 15.10
N ALA A 234 -5.79 23.31 15.83
CA ALA A 234 -5.77 23.28 17.30
C ALA A 234 -5.20 21.94 17.75
N SER A 235 -4.48 21.95 18.87
CA SER A 235 -4.04 20.75 19.59
C SER A 235 -5.00 20.47 20.73
N ILE A 236 -5.27 19.20 21.02
CA ILE A 236 -6.13 18.76 22.13
C ILE A 236 -5.27 18.34 23.34
N ILE A 237 -4.01 17.94 23.09
CA ILE A 237 -3.04 17.53 24.13
C ILE A 237 -2.15 18.71 24.51
#